data_4fccc75cccdcf116a94fea8377fc9d27
#
_entry.id   4fccc75cccdcf116a94fea8377fc9d27
#
_cell.length_a   1.000
_cell.length_b   1.000
_cell.length_c   1.000
_cell.angle_alpha   90.00
_cell.angle_beta   90.00
_cell.angle_gamma   90.00
#
_symmetry.space_group_name_H-M   'P 1'
#
loop_
_entity.id
_entity.type
_entity.pdbx_description
1 polymer ?
#
loop_
_entity_poly.entity_id
_entity_poly.type
_entity_poly.pdbx_seq_one_letter_code
_entity_poly.pdbx_strand_id
1 'polypeptide(L)'
;GVSVGELSVDKGVVTHTTSGRSTSYGKLAAQAAQLPAPDPKSIVLKHPKDWKVAGKSPRRLDTAAKVDGSLKYGIDTVLPGMQYAAIKACPVFGGKLVGFDASKITSRRGIKAVVRVDDESVAVLADSFWRAKSALEALPITWDFGPHVQESSATIAARLREGLTSSQNVFADIDQGNVDQAIAGAAQKIE
;
A
#
# COMPACT_ATOMS: atom_id res chain seq x y z
N GLY A 1 -39.37 20.25 1.08
CA GLY A 1 -37.91 20.27 1.10
C GLY A 1 -37.42 21.65 1.50
N VAL A 2 -36.18 21.77 1.91
CA VAL A 2 -35.50 23.05 2.23
C VAL A 2 -34.36 23.26 1.25
N SER A 3 -33.97 24.51 1.00
CA SER A 3 -32.86 24.85 0.11
C SER A 3 -31.53 24.42 0.75
N VAL A 4 -30.57 24.00 -0.06
CA VAL A 4 -29.22 23.64 0.41
C VAL A 4 -28.54 24.84 1.10
N GLY A 5 -28.80 26.06 0.62
CA GLY A 5 -28.26 27.30 1.22
C GLY A 5 -28.79 27.60 2.64
N GLU A 6 -29.90 26.96 3.05
CA GLU A 6 -30.45 27.08 4.40
C GLU A 6 -29.89 26.04 5.39
N LEU A 7 -28.97 25.19 4.91
CA LEU A 7 -28.38 24.14 5.72
C LEU A 7 -26.97 24.52 6.16
N SER A 8 -26.66 24.29 7.42
CA SER A 8 -25.31 24.32 7.96
C SER A 8 -24.87 22.92 8.38
N VAL A 9 -23.56 22.67 8.30
CA VAL A 9 -23.00 21.39 8.68
C VAL A 9 -21.82 21.61 9.62
N ASP A 10 -21.90 21.01 10.79
CA ASP A 10 -20.77 20.95 11.74
C ASP A 10 -20.74 19.60 12.45
N LYS A 11 -19.54 19.05 12.63
CA LYS A 11 -19.28 17.77 13.34
C LYS A 11 -20.20 16.62 12.95
N GLY A 12 -20.53 16.49 11.66
CA GLY A 12 -21.39 15.42 11.13
C GLY A 12 -22.89 15.58 11.41
N VAL A 13 -23.30 16.79 11.82
CA VAL A 13 -24.71 17.17 12.02
C VAL A 13 -25.09 18.21 10.96
N VAL A 14 -26.19 17.94 10.27
CA VAL A 14 -26.83 18.88 9.33
C VAL A 14 -27.94 19.59 10.08
N THR A 15 -27.93 20.90 10.06
CA THR A 15 -28.92 21.75 10.72
C THR A 15 -29.55 22.69 9.72
N HIS A 16 -30.89 22.76 9.71
CA HIS A 16 -31.64 23.80 9.00
C HIS A 16 -31.66 25.06 9.85
N THR A 17 -30.97 26.12 9.39
CA THR A 17 -30.68 27.33 10.17
C THR A 17 -31.91 28.05 10.65
N THR A 18 -32.95 28.14 9.82
CA THR A 18 -34.19 28.85 10.10
C THR A 18 -35.08 28.17 11.15
N SER A 19 -35.22 26.81 11.09
CA SER A 19 -36.13 26.08 12.00
C SER A 19 -35.39 25.40 13.17
N GLY A 20 -34.05 25.37 13.18
CA GLY A 20 -33.27 24.65 14.20
C GLY A 20 -33.33 23.13 14.12
N ARG A 21 -34.10 22.55 13.19
CA ARG A 21 -34.16 21.10 13.02
C ARG A 21 -32.82 20.55 12.56
N SER A 22 -32.41 19.42 13.12
CA SER A 22 -31.13 18.82 12.81
C SER A 22 -31.21 17.29 12.65
N THR A 23 -30.25 16.73 11.93
CA THR A 23 -30.07 15.29 11.77
C THR A 23 -28.59 14.96 11.59
N SER A 24 -28.17 13.75 11.94
CA SER A 24 -26.77 13.31 11.77
C SER A 24 -26.54 12.66 10.41
N TYR A 25 -25.30 12.66 9.94
CA TYR A 25 -24.91 11.93 8.73
C TYR A 25 -25.26 10.45 8.82
N GLY A 26 -25.10 9.81 9.98
CA GLY A 26 -25.43 8.40 10.16
C GLY A 26 -26.92 8.11 9.93
N LYS A 27 -27.82 9.04 10.33
CA LYS A 27 -29.27 8.88 10.06
C LYS A 27 -29.63 9.07 8.59
N LEU A 28 -28.82 9.82 7.84
CA LEU A 28 -29.06 10.08 6.42
C LEU A 28 -28.38 9.05 5.51
N ALA A 29 -27.40 8.29 6.00
CA ALA A 29 -26.52 7.45 5.20
C ALA A 29 -27.25 6.46 4.29
N ALA A 30 -28.26 5.76 4.82
CA ALA A 30 -29.02 4.77 4.05
C ALA A 30 -29.81 5.40 2.88
N GLN A 31 -30.36 6.59 3.07
CA GLN A 31 -31.09 7.32 2.02
C GLN A 31 -30.14 7.96 1.02
N ALA A 32 -29.04 8.53 1.51
CA ALA A 32 -28.02 9.14 0.66
C ALA A 32 -27.36 8.11 -0.27
N ALA A 33 -27.16 6.88 0.19
CA ALA A 33 -26.60 5.79 -0.63
C ALA A 33 -27.47 5.37 -1.82
N GLN A 34 -28.75 5.76 -1.84
CA GLN A 34 -29.68 5.49 -2.96
C GLN A 34 -29.66 6.60 -4.01
N LEU A 35 -29.03 7.73 -3.72
CA LEU A 35 -28.92 8.84 -4.64
C LEU A 35 -27.71 8.68 -5.58
N PRO A 36 -27.80 9.16 -6.82
CA PRO A 36 -26.63 9.19 -7.70
C PRO A 36 -25.52 10.06 -7.07
N ALA A 37 -24.28 9.64 -7.24
CA ALA A 37 -23.14 10.43 -6.80
C ALA A 37 -23.11 11.78 -7.54
N PRO A 38 -22.83 12.89 -6.84
CA PRO A 38 -22.70 14.19 -7.51
C PRO A 38 -21.50 14.20 -8.46
N ASP A 39 -21.60 14.95 -9.55
CA ASP A 39 -20.48 15.17 -10.44
C ASP A 39 -19.31 15.82 -9.66
N PRO A 40 -18.12 15.21 -9.61
CA PRO A 40 -16.97 15.79 -8.93
C PRO A 40 -16.65 17.23 -9.36
N LYS A 41 -16.92 17.59 -10.61
CA LYS A 41 -16.70 18.94 -11.13
C LYS A 41 -17.69 19.97 -10.58
N SER A 42 -18.85 19.55 -10.08
CA SER A 42 -19.85 20.42 -9.47
C SER A 42 -19.59 20.73 -7.99
N ILE A 43 -18.62 20.03 -7.37
CA ILE A 43 -18.33 20.16 -5.95
C ILE A 43 -17.45 21.39 -5.70
N VAL A 44 -17.96 22.38 -4.98
CA VAL A 44 -17.20 23.54 -4.54
C VAL A 44 -16.52 23.22 -3.21
N LEU A 45 -15.19 23.17 -3.22
CA LEU A 45 -14.40 22.92 -2.01
C LEU A 45 -14.36 24.16 -1.11
N LYS A 46 -14.28 23.93 0.20
CA LYS A 46 -14.08 25.01 1.18
C LYS A 46 -12.76 25.72 0.92
N HIS A 47 -12.78 27.05 1.01
CA HIS A 47 -11.56 27.84 0.94
C HIS A 47 -10.59 27.46 2.08
N PRO A 48 -9.25 27.42 1.86
CA PRO A 48 -8.28 27.04 2.90
C PRO A 48 -8.40 27.80 4.22
N LYS A 49 -8.79 29.09 4.18
CA LYS A 49 -9.04 29.89 5.40
C LYS A 49 -10.16 29.33 6.30
N ASP A 50 -11.09 28.56 5.73
CA ASP A 50 -12.24 28.01 6.43
C ASP A 50 -11.99 26.56 6.90
N TRP A 51 -10.79 26.02 6.68
CA TRP A 51 -10.43 24.68 7.12
C TRP A 51 -10.28 24.62 8.63
N LYS A 52 -10.95 23.64 9.24
CA LYS A 52 -10.89 23.41 10.69
C LYS A 52 -9.92 22.30 11.08
N VAL A 53 -9.67 21.35 10.19
CA VAL A 53 -8.86 20.14 10.42
C VAL A 53 -7.65 20.09 9.50
N ALA A 54 -7.86 20.26 8.19
CA ALA A 54 -6.77 20.29 7.23
C ALA A 54 -5.78 21.44 7.55
N GLY A 55 -4.50 21.20 7.37
CA GLY A 55 -3.43 22.14 7.72
C GLY A 55 -3.09 22.21 9.22
N LYS A 56 -3.72 21.38 10.07
CA LYS A 56 -3.41 21.23 11.49
C LYS A 56 -2.89 19.82 11.78
N SER A 57 -2.18 19.66 12.87
CA SER A 57 -1.68 18.35 13.33
C SER A 57 -2.55 17.81 14.47
N PRO A 58 -3.71 17.18 14.18
CA PRO A 58 -4.53 16.56 15.22
C PRO A 58 -3.82 15.31 15.75
N ARG A 59 -4.07 14.95 17.00
CA ARG A 59 -3.61 13.69 17.57
C ARG A 59 -4.30 12.52 16.87
N ARG A 60 -3.56 11.47 16.60
CA ARG A 60 -4.13 10.22 16.11
C ARG A 60 -4.99 9.56 17.19
N LEU A 61 -6.12 8.99 16.79
CA LEU A 61 -7.07 8.34 17.71
C LEU A 61 -6.50 7.05 18.33
N ASP A 62 -5.62 6.38 17.60
CA ASP A 62 -5.03 5.07 17.95
C ASP A 62 -3.68 5.16 18.65
N THR A 63 -3.17 6.36 18.96
CA THR A 63 -1.83 6.52 19.55
C THR A 63 -1.73 5.86 20.91
N ALA A 64 -2.73 6.02 21.78
CA ALA A 64 -2.70 5.43 23.13
C ALA A 64 -2.59 3.91 23.06
N ALA A 65 -3.46 3.25 22.29
CA ALA A 65 -3.45 1.81 22.13
C ALA A 65 -2.16 1.26 21.48
N LYS A 66 -1.48 2.08 20.66
CA LYS A 66 -0.19 1.69 20.05
C LYS A 66 0.99 1.74 20.99
N VAL A 67 0.97 2.63 21.99
CA VAL A 67 2.09 2.81 22.91
C VAL A 67 1.93 2.03 24.22
N ASP A 68 0.71 1.63 24.58
CA ASP A 68 0.44 0.81 25.78
C ASP A 68 0.35 -0.69 25.48
N GLY A 69 0.47 -1.10 24.20
CA GLY A 69 0.41 -2.49 23.78
C GLY A 69 -0.99 -3.11 23.74
N SER A 70 -2.05 -2.32 23.88
CA SER A 70 -3.44 -2.84 23.84
C SER A 70 -3.94 -3.04 22.40
N LEU A 71 -3.33 -2.38 21.42
CA LEU A 71 -3.70 -2.55 20.02
C LEU A 71 -3.28 -3.93 19.51
N LYS A 72 -4.23 -4.67 18.95
CA LYS A 72 -3.97 -5.95 18.29
C LYS A 72 -3.68 -5.71 16.80
N TYR A 73 -2.50 -6.16 16.38
CA TYR A 73 -2.09 -6.15 14.97
C TYR A 73 -2.40 -7.50 14.32
N GLY A 74 -2.30 -7.59 12.99
CA GLY A 74 -2.49 -8.85 12.28
C GLY A 74 -1.58 -9.97 12.76
N ILE A 75 -0.32 -9.64 13.12
CA ILE A 75 0.66 -10.60 13.64
C ILE A 75 0.27 -11.16 15.03
N ASP A 76 -0.55 -10.46 15.80
CA ASP A 76 -1.02 -10.88 17.12
C ASP A 76 -2.28 -11.75 17.05
N THR A 77 -2.82 -11.94 15.85
CA THR A 77 -4.03 -12.76 15.65
C THR A 77 -3.70 -14.23 15.88
N VAL A 78 -4.43 -14.87 16.79
CA VAL A 78 -4.32 -16.29 17.07
C VAL A 78 -5.72 -16.91 17.06
N LEU A 79 -5.90 -17.93 16.22
CA LEU A 79 -7.15 -18.68 16.10
C LEU A 79 -6.94 -20.15 16.52
N PRO A 80 -7.98 -20.84 17.02
CA PRO A 80 -7.89 -22.27 17.32
C PRO A 80 -7.46 -23.08 16.09
N GLY A 81 -6.42 -23.89 16.22
CA GLY A 81 -5.90 -24.70 15.12
C GLY A 81 -5.10 -23.93 14.05
N MET A 82 -4.81 -22.65 14.27
CA MET A 82 -4.02 -21.85 13.34
C MET A 82 -2.65 -22.45 13.09
N GLN A 83 -2.23 -22.47 11.83
CA GLN A 83 -0.88 -22.84 11.42
C GLN A 83 -0.16 -21.59 10.90
N TYR A 84 1.16 -21.63 10.98
CA TYR A 84 2.03 -20.54 10.53
C TYR A 84 2.77 -20.98 9.29
N ALA A 85 2.81 -20.11 8.28
CA ALA A 85 3.56 -20.33 7.07
C ALA A 85 4.72 -19.34 6.94
N ALA A 86 5.89 -19.82 6.58
CA ALA A 86 6.98 -19.00 6.09
C ALA A 86 7.16 -19.28 4.60
N ILE A 87 7.24 -18.24 3.80
CA ILE A 87 7.32 -18.32 2.33
C ILE A 87 8.69 -17.81 1.87
N LYS A 88 9.27 -18.46 0.87
CA LYS A 88 10.47 -18.01 0.18
C LYS A 88 10.23 -18.03 -1.31
N ALA A 89 10.37 -16.86 -1.91
CA ALA A 89 10.32 -16.68 -3.36
C ALA A 89 11.73 -16.73 -3.95
N CYS A 90 11.80 -16.93 -5.26
CA CYS A 90 13.06 -16.80 -5.98
C CYS A 90 13.66 -15.40 -5.72
N PRO A 91 14.96 -15.32 -5.37
CA PRO A 91 15.58 -14.03 -5.06
C PRO A 91 15.79 -13.12 -6.27
N VAL A 92 15.56 -13.64 -7.47
CA VAL A 92 15.65 -12.88 -8.72
C VAL A 92 14.26 -12.74 -9.33
N PHE A 93 13.86 -11.54 -9.69
CA PHE A 93 12.57 -11.27 -10.35
C PHE A 93 12.47 -12.03 -11.67
N GLY A 94 11.32 -12.68 -11.87
CA GLY A 94 11.08 -13.54 -13.05
C GLY A 94 11.78 -14.90 -13.00
N GLY A 95 12.50 -15.20 -11.92
CA GLY A 95 13.05 -16.52 -11.68
C GLY A 95 11.97 -17.52 -11.22
N LYS A 96 12.26 -18.83 -11.31
CA LYS A 96 11.29 -19.89 -11.05
C LYS A 96 11.79 -20.89 -10.03
N LEU A 97 10.85 -21.50 -9.33
CA LEU A 97 11.09 -22.63 -8.46
C LEU A 97 11.18 -23.92 -9.29
N VAL A 98 12.38 -24.47 -9.44
CA VAL A 98 12.59 -25.76 -10.11
C VAL A 98 12.14 -26.90 -9.19
N GLY A 99 12.62 -26.91 -7.93
CA GLY A 99 12.26 -27.94 -6.98
C GLY A 99 12.82 -27.68 -5.58
N PHE A 100 12.46 -28.56 -4.64
CA PHE A 100 12.98 -28.57 -3.28
C PHE A 100 13.01 -29.98 -2.69
N ASP A 101 13.90 -30.22 -1.72
CA ASP A 101 13.97 -31.50 -1.00
C ASP A 101 13.34 -31.40 0.39
N ALA A 102 12.04 -31.67 0.49
CA ALA A 102 11.30 -31.62 1.74
C ALA A 102 11.78 -32.68 2.76
N SER A 103 12.40 -33.78 2.34
CA SER A 103 12.84 -34.85 3.25
C SER A 103 13.81 -34.36 4.31
N LYS A 104 14.57 -33.31 4.05
CA LYS A 104 15.56 -32.72 4.95
C LYS A 104 14.95 -31.98 6.14
N ILE A 105 13.66 -31.65 6.06
CA ILE A 105 13.02 -30.82 7.10
C ILE A 105 11.72 -31.40 7.66
N THR A 106 11.07 -32.34 6.98
CA THR A 106 9.77 -32.89 7.41
C THR A 106 9.81 -33.61 8.76
N SER A 107 10.96 -34.15 9.17
CA SER A 107 11.15 -34.78 10.47
C SER A 107 11.33 -33.80 11.64
N ARG A 108 11.48 -32.50 11.35
CA ARG A 108 11.67 -31.48 12.38
C ARG A 108 10.37 -31.27 13.17
N ARG A 109 10.53 -31.08 14.50
CA ARG A 109 9.38 -30.88 15.40
C ARG A 109 8.49 -29.73 14.95
N GLY A 110 7.20 -30.00 14.84
CA GLY A 110 6.16 -29.01 14.60
C GLY A 110 5.95 -28.67 13.11
N ILE A 111 6.75 -29.21 12.19
CA ILE A 111 6.53 -29.06 10.74
C ILE A 111 5.29 -29.84 10.34
N LYS A 112 4.42 -29.21 9.56
CA LYS A 112 3.15 -29.78 9.09
C LYS A 112 3.17 -30.11 7.60
N ALA A 113 3.71 -29.21 6.78
CA ALA A 113 3.81 -29.40 5.34
C ALA A 113 4.90 -28.52 4.72
N VAL A 114 5.34 -28.92 3.54
CA VAL A 114 6.13 -28.11 2.61
C VAL A 114 5.35 -28.07 1.29
N VAL A 115 5.02 -26.90 0.82
CA VAL A 115 4.14 -26.74 -0.34
C VAL A 115 4.73 -25.75 -1.36
N ARG A 116 4.58 -26.07 -2.63
CA ARG A 116 4.76 -25.08 -3.70
C ARG A 116 3.57 -24.13 -3.65
N VAL A 117 3.83 -22.83 -3.54
CA VAL A 117 2.77 -21.82 -3.50
C VAL A 117 2.37 -21.43 -4.92
N ASP A 118 3.38 -21.17 -5.75
CA ASP A 118 3.25 -20.83 -7.16
C ASP A 118 4.52 -21.27 -7.92
N ASP A 119 4.69 -20.77 -9.15
CA ASP A 119 5.86 -21.07 -9.97
C ASP A 119 7.16 -20.45 -9.46
N GLU A 120 7.09 -19.52 -8.53
CA GLU A 120 8.23 -18.72 -8.06
C GLU A 120 8.54 -18.96 -6.58
N SER A 121 7.66 -19.65 -5.82
CA SER A 121 7.78 -19.70 -4.36
C SER A 121 7.39 -21.02 -3.71
N VAL A 122 7.99 -21.29 -2.54
CA VAL A 122 7.73 -22.42 -1.67
C VAL A 122 7.43 -21.95 -0.26
N ALA A 123 6.53 -22.64 0.43
CA ALA A 123 6.20 -22.38 1.83
C ALA A 123 6.43 -23.59 2.71
N VAL A 124 6.83 -23.34 3.95
CA VAL A 124 6.84 -24.33 5.03
C VAL A 124 5.77 -23.94 6.05
N LEU A 125 4.90 -24.89 6.38
CA LEU A 125 3.85 -24.76 7.39
C LEU A 125 4.28 -25.45 8.68
N ALA A 126 4.04 -24.77 9.82
CA ALA A 126 4.36 -25.29 11.13
C ALA A 126 3.36 -24.83 12.21
N ASP A 127 3.50 -25.37 13.41
CA ASP A 127 2.73 -24.94 14.60
C ASP A 127 3.20 -23.63 15.23
N SER A 128 4.31 -23.05 14.71
CA SER A 128 4.77 -21.71 15.07
C SER A 128 5.55 -21.09 13.89
N PHE A 129 5.52 -19.76 13.80
CA PHE A 129 6.25 -19.03 12.77
C PHE A 129 7.75 -19.27 12.81
N TRP A 130 8.33 -19.31 14.02
CA TRP A 130 9.76 -19.57 14.19
C TRP A 130 10.17 -20.94 13.60
N ARG A 131 9.37 -21.98 13.86
CA ARG A 131 9.65 -23.32 13.31
C ARG A 131 9.51 -23.35 11.79
N ALA A 132 8.47 -22.71 11.25
CA ALA A 132 8.30 -22.58 9.80
C ALA A 132 9.50 -21.89 9.16
N LYS A 133 9.90 -20.73 9.70
CA LYS A 133 11.04 -19.94 9.21
C LYS A 133 12.36 -20.71 9.30
N SER A 134 12.68 -21.28 10.46
CA SER A 134 13.94 -22.00 10.67
C SER A 134 14.03 -23.26 9.80
N ALA A 135 12.91 -23.93 9.55
CA ALA A 135 12.88 -25.06 8.64
C ALA A 135 13.04 -24.64 7.16
N LEU A 136 12.40 -23.53 6.78
CA LEU A 136 12.51 -22.97 5.44
C LEU A 136 13.95 -22.53 5.10
N GLU A 137 14.68 -21.96 6.07
CA GLU A 137 16.09 -21.59 5.91
C GLU A 137 16.98 -22.81 5.64
N ALA A 138 16.61 -23.96 6.20
CA ALA A 138 17.34 -25.23 6.02
C ALA A 138 16.79 -26.09 4.86
N LEU A 139 15.73 -25.68 4.19
CA LEU A 139 15.17 -26.39 3.04
C LEU A 139 16.10 -26.23 1.83
N PRO A 140 16.63 -27.34 1.24
CA PRO A 140 17.32 -27.27 -0.03
C PRO A 140 16.31 -26.91 -1.14
N ILE A 141 16.58 -25.81 -1.84
CA ILE A 141 15.72 -25.30 -2.91
C ILE A 141 16.59 -25.09 -4.14
N THR A 142 16.07 -25.50 -5.29
CA THR A 142 16.68 -25.27 -6.59
C THR A 142 15.87 -24.23 -7.35
N TRP A 143 16.56 -23.18 -7.78
CA TRP A 143 15.99 -22.06 -8.53
C TRP A 143 16.50 -22.02 -9.95
N ASP A 144 15.65 -21.66 -10.89
CA ASP A 144 16.03 -21.08 -12.17
C ASP A 144 15.94 -19.56 -12.02
N PHE A 145 17.09 -18.89 -12.07
CA PHE A 145 17.13 -17.45 -11.86
C PHE A 145 16.67 -16.63 -13.09
N GLY A 146 16.48 -17.29 -14.25
CA GLY A 146 15.99 -16.64 -15.45
C GLY A 146 16.93 -15.56 -16.01
N PRO A 147 16.42 -14.69 -16.92
CA PRO A 147 17.25 -13.75 -17.66
C PRO A 147 17.77 -12.56 -16.82
N HIS A 148 17.15 -12.29 -15.67
CA HIS A 148 17.48 -11.11 -14.85
C HIS A 148 18.55 -11.35 -13.79
N VAL A 149 19.23 -12.50 -13.81
CA VAL A 149 20.26 -12.87 -12.82
C VAL A 149 21.44 -11.87 -12.77
N GLN A 150 21.71 -11.15 -13.85
CA GLN A 150 22.77 -10.15 -13.93
C GLN A 150 22.31 -8.72 -13.65
N GLU A 151 21.00 -8.51 -13.36
CA GLU A 151 20.51 -7.19 -13.02
C GLU A 151 21.05 -6.72 -11.67
N SER A 152 21.48 -5.47 -11.64
CA SER A 152 22.02 -4.82 -10.45
C SER A 152 21.59 -3.36 -10.42
N SER A 153 21.75 -2.69 -9.29
CA SER A 153 21.51 -1.24 -9.20
C SER A 153 22.36 -0.45 -10.20
N ALA A 154 23.57 -0.93 -10.51
CA ALA A 154 24.45 -0.30 -11.51
C ALA A 154 23.91 -0.44 -12.93
N THR A 155 23.45 -1.65 -13.33
CA THR A 155 22.87 -1.88 -14.67
C THR A 155 21.58 -1.11 -14.85
N ILE A 156 20.74 -1.06 -13.81
CA ILE A 156 19.47 -0.29 -13.82
C ILE A 156 19.78 1.22 -13.95
N ALA A 157 20.70 1.75 -13.14
CA ALA A 157 21.10 3.16 -13.20
C ALA A 157 21.71 3.54 -14.57
N ALA A 158 22.50 2.66 -15.18
CA ALA A 158 23.06 2.87 -16.51
C ALA A 158 21.93 2.98 -17.55
N ARG A 159 20.97 2.04 -17.53
CA ARG A 159 19.80 2.04 -18.44
C ARG A 159 18.93 3.28 -18.28
N LEU A 160 18.71 3.72 -17.01
CA LEU A 160 17.95 4.95 -16.76
C LEU A 160 18.66 6.20 -17.29
N ARG A 161 20.00 6.28 -17.14
CA ARG A 161 20.77 7.40 -17.70
C ARG A 161 20.73 7.43 -19.22
N GLU A 162 20.85 6.27 -19.86
CA GLU A 162 20.70 6.14 -21.31
C GLU A 162 19.30 6.61 -21.76
N GLY A 163 18.27 6.30 -21.00
CA GLY A 163 16.89 6.73 -21.25
C GLY A 163 16.69 8.26 -21.23
N LEU A 164 17.52 9.02 -20.49
CA LEU A 164 17.39 10.48 -20.42
C LEU A 164 17.68 11.18 -21.76
N THR A 165 18.43 10.54 -22.64
CA THR A 165 18.80 11.08 -23.97
C THR A 165 18.09 10.37 -25.11
N SER A 166 17.26 9.37 -24.83
CA SER A 166 16.52 8.62 -25.82
C SER A 166 15.36 9.44 -26.37
N SER A 167 15.16 9.38 -27.67
CA SER A 167 13.95 9.90 -28.34
C SER A 167 12.89 8.83 -28.58
N GLN A 168 13.15 7.56 -28.23
CA GLN A 168 12.23 6.46 -28.42
C GLN A 168 11.43 6.19 -27.14
N ASN A 169 10.13 5.90 -27.31
CA ASN A 169 9.21 5.59 -26.20
C ASN A 169 9.13 6.70 -25.13
N VAL A 170 9.31 7.95 -25.52
CA VAL A 170 9.14 9.10 -24.64
C VAL A 170 7.66 9.39 -24.47
N PHE A 171 7.20 9.45 -23.25
CA PHE A 171 5.86 9.92 -22.89
C PHE A 171 6.01 11.18 -22.03
N ALA A 172 5.43 12.29 -22.48
CA ALA A 172 5.38 13.53 -21.72
C ALA A 172 4.01 13.61 -21.01
N ASP A 173 4.01 13.49 -19.68
CA ASP A 173 2.81 13.67 -18.86
C ASP A 173 2.51 15.15 -18.66
N ILE A 174 3.56 15.95 -18.45
CA ILE A 174 3.48 17.40 -18.34
C ILE A 174 4.49 18.02 -19.31
N ASP A 175 4.00 18.81 -20.27
CA ASP A 175 4.81 19.58 -21.21
C ASP A 175 4.43 21.07 -21.10
N GLN A 176 5.11 21.78 -20.20
CA GLN A 176 4.87 23.20 -19.92
C GLN A 176 6.18 23.98 -19.90
N GLY A 177 6.25 25.03 -20.72
CA GLY A 177 7.42 25.89 -20.83
C GLY A 177 8.55 25.27 -21.66
N ASN A 178 9.76 25.80 -21.51
CA ASN A 178 10.97 25.32 -22.18
C ASN A 178 12.10 25.14 -21.13
N VAL A 179 12.28 23.89 -20.70
CA VAL A 179 13.23 23.52 -19.64
C VAL A 179 14.65 23.80 -20.06
N ASP A 180 15.03 23.45 -21.30
CA ASP A 180 16.38 23.65 -21.81
C ASP A 180 16.77 25.13 -21.85
N GLN A 181 15.86 25.98 -22.31
CA GLN A 181 16.06 27.43 -22.31
C GLN A 181 16.16 28.00 -20.90
N ALA A 182 15.33 27.53 -19.98
CA ALA A 182 15.36 27.96 -18.59
C ALA A 182 16.68 27.56 -17.90
N ILE A 183 17.16 26.34 -18.10
CA ILE A 183 18.44 25.88 -17.58
C ILE A 183 19.61 26.66 -18.23
N ALA A 184 19.55 26.90 -19.55
CA ALA A 184 20.59 27.65 -20.26
C ALA A 184 20.74 29.07 -19.71
N GLY A 185 19.61 29.72 -19.38
CA GLY A 185 19.58 31.08 -18.83
C GLY A 185 19.72 31.18 -17.30
N ALA A 186 19.85 30.08 -16.57
CA ALA A 186 19.94 30.09 -15.12
C ALA A 186 21.26 30.74 -14.63
N ALA A 187 21.16 31.60 -13.60
CA ALA A 187 22.31 32.26 -13.00
C ALA A 187 23.26 31.26 -12.28
N GLN A 188 22.72 30.13 -11.82
CA GLN A 188 23.48 29.06 -11.19
C GLN A 188 22.93 27.70 -11.64
N LYS A 189 23.83 26.79 -12.00
CA LYS A 189 23.51 25.39 -12.33
C LYS A 189 24.14 24.48 -11.30
N ILE A 190 23.37 23.51 -10.79
CA ILE A 190 23.81 22.52 -9.83
C ILE A 190 23.55 21.15 -10.46
N GLU A 191 24.59 20.30 -10.54
CA GLU A 191 24.51 18.91 -11.02
C GLU A 191 24.64 17.93 -9.85
#